data_e60431d62b6eeab78ae6b9ee0017ebed
#
_entry.id   e60431d62b6eeab78ae6b9ee0017ebed
#
_cell.length_a   1.000
_cell.length_b   1.000
_cell.length_c   1.000
_cell.angle_alpha   90.00
_cell.angle_beta   90.00
_cell.angle_gamma   90.00
#
_symmetry.space_group_name_H-M   'P 1'
#
loop_
_entity.id
_entity.type
_entity.pdbx_description
1 polymer ?
#
loop_
_entity_poly.entity_id
_entity_poly.type
_entity_poly.pdbx_seq_one_letter_code
_entity_poly.pdbx_strand_id
1 'polypeptide(L)'
;AEEFYIKEQKSHSESEMRGLFSSLAELYSFGNDTASANRVFHQYVPAFNTDHMIQYFINAKEWNNARELLIKEEMLGMHNLILLENICMQKNAECMAHITFTLNKLTTQPAITKIDSVGNEQLYQIGKIYHKLEIKPEPEQQVLIQSLYDRASGSASATQ
;
A
#
# COMPACT_ATOMS: atom_id res chain seq x y z
N ALA A 1 -0.17 -9.83 -28.54
CA ALA A 1 -0.89 -10.24 -27.32
C ALA A 1 -2.10 -9.34 -27.06
N GLU A 2 -1.93 -8.01 -27.02
CA GLU A 2 -3.00 -7.06 -26.69
C GLU A 2 -4.19 -7.14 -27.65
N GLU A 3 -3.96 -7.26 -28.96
CA GLU A 3 -5.03 -7.43 -29.96
C GLU A 3 -5.88 -8.68 -29.72
N PHE A 4 -5.26 -9.77 -29.26
CA PHE A 4 -5.94 -10.98 -28.86
C PHE A 4 -6.90 -10.72 -27.68
N TYR A 5 -6.43 -10.04 -26.64
CA TYR A 5 -7.24 -9.70 -25.46
C TYR A 5 -8.42 -8.79 -25.81
N ILE A 6 -8.21 -7.80 -26.67
CA ILE A 6 -9.28 -6.91 -27.16
C ILE A 6 -10.35 -7.70 -27.93
N LYS A 7 -9.94 -8.66 -28.75
CA LYS A 7 -10.86 -9.50 -29.52
C LYS A 7 -11.68 -10.42 -28.61
N GLU A 8 -11.05 -10.98 -27.58
CA GLU A 8 -11.71 -11.85 -26.60
C GLU A 8 -12.68 -11.10 -25.68
N GLN A 9 -12.58 -9.79 -25.57
CA GLN A 9 -13.42 -8.95 -24.72
C GLN A 9 -14.93 -9.13 -24.98
N LYS A 10 -15.32 -9.50 -26.19
CA LYS A 10 -16.72 -9.70 -26.58
C LYS A 10 -17.32 -11.02 -26.11
N SER A 11 -16.49 -11.99 -25.74
CA SER A 11 -16.89 -13.36 -25.39
C SER A 11 -16.78 -13.68 -23.90
N HIS A 12 -16.23 -12.76 -23.10
CA HIS A 12 -15.99 -12.98 -21.68
C HIS A 12 -16.73 -11.96 -20.80
N SER A 13 -17.03 -12.35 -19.57
CA SER A 13 -17.59 -11.46 -18.57
C SER A 13 -16.58 -10.37 -18.18
N GLU A 14 -17.07 -9.28 -17.63
CA GLU A 14 -16.22 -8.17 -17.17
C GLU A 14 -15.18 -8.62 -16.12
N SER A 15 -15.53 -9.57 -15.25
CA SER A 15 -14.61 -10.13 -14.25
C SER A 15 -13.49 -10.95 -14.88
N GLU A 16 -13.83 -11.79 -15.88
CA GLU A 16 -12.84 -12.59 -16.62
C GLU A 16 -11.89 -11.69 -17.42
N MET A 17 -12.41 -10.65 -18.05
CA MET A 17 -11.59 -9.69 -18.79
C MET A 17 -10.63 -8.92 -17.89
N ARG A 18 -11.06 -8.55 -16.67
CA ARG A 18 -10.15 -7.93 -15.68
C ARG A 18 -8.97 -8.83 -15.36
N GLY A 19 -9.21 -10.11 -15.13
CA GLY A 19 -8.15 -11.09 -14.89
C GLY A 19 -7.18 -11.19 -16.07
N LEU A 20 -7.69 -11.26 -17.28
CA LEU A 20 -6.90 -11.34 -18.50
C LEU A 20 -6.02 -10.09 -18.69
N PHE A 21 -6.59 -8.90 -18.56
CA PHE A 21 -5.82 -7.66 -18.70
C PHE A 21 -4.80 -7.45 -17.56
N SER A 22 -5.10 -7.88 -16.34
CA SER A 22 -4.12 -7.92 -15.25
C SER A 22 -2.93 -8.79 -15.62
N SER A 23 -3.17 -9.99 -16.16
CA SER A 23 -2.11 -10.89 -16.61
C SER A 23 -1.29 -10.29 -17.74
N LEU A 24 -1.92 -9.57 -18.66
CA LEU A 24 -1.21 -8.88 -19.74
C LEU A 24 -0.30 -7.77 -19.20
N ALA A 25 -0.77 -7.00 -18.24
CA ALA A 25 0.03 -5.97 -17.59
C ALA A 25 1.23 -6.57 -16.85
N GLU A 26 1.06 -7.70 -16.18
CA GLU A 26 2.15 -8.44 -15.54
C GLU A 26 3.18 -8.94 -16.57
N LEU A 27 2.74 -9.47 -17.69
CA LEU A 27 3.65 -9.92 -18.77
C LEU A 27 4.51 -8.77 -19.31
N TYR A 28 3.93 -7.60 -19.52
CA TYR A 28 4.70 -6.40 -19.90
C TYR A 28 5.70 -5.99 -18.81
N SER A 29 5.29 -6.08 -17.55
CA SER A 29 6.16 -5.78 -16.40
C SER A 29 7.35 -6.75 -16.32
N PHE A 30 7.13 -8.05 -16.52
CA PHE A 30 8.21 -9.05 -16.59
C PHE A 30 9.17 -8.80 -17.76
N GLY A 31 8.67 -8.27 -18.87
CA GLY A 31 9.48 -7.86 -20.02
C GLY A 31 10.17 -6.51 -19.85
N ASN A 32 10.11 -5.88 -18.68
CA ASN A 32 10.60 -4.53 -18.40
C ASN A 32 9.94 -3.42 -19.26
N ASP A 33 8.79 -3.68 -19.85
CA ASP A 33 8.00 -2.68 -20.55
C ASP A 33 6.97 -2.04 -19.60
N THR A 34 7.47 -1.26 -18.67
CA THR A 34 6.68 -0.61 -17.63
C THR A 34 5.64 0.36 -18.21
N ALA A 35 5.96 1.03 -19.31
CA ALA A 35 5.04 1.97 -19.97
C ALA A 35 3.80 1.25 -20.51
N SER A 36 3.98 0.14 -21.23
CA SER A 36 2.87 -0.67 -21.74
C SER A 36 2.08 -1.32 -20.61
N ALA A 37 2.76 -1.80 -19.57
CA ALA A 37 2.12 -2.36 -18.39
C ALA A 37 1.19 -1.34 -17.72
N ASN A 38 1.67 -0.14 -17.46
CA ASN A 38 0.89 0.96 -16.88
C ASN A 38 -0.30 1.36 -17.75
N ARG A 39 -0.07 1.49 -19.05
CA ARG A 39 -1.12 1.84 -19.98
C ARG A 39 -2.26 0.80 -19.97
N VAL A 40 -1.94 -0.48 -20.09
CA VAL A 40 -2.92 -1.57 -20.05
C VAL A 40 -3.66 -1.57 -18.72
N PHE A 41 -2.95 -1.42 -17.62
CA PHE A 41 -3.54 -1.45 -16.29
C PHE A 41 -4.56 -0.33 -16.09
N HIS A 42 -4.21 0.90 -16.44
CA HIS A 42 -5.10 2.05 -16.29
C HIS A 42 -6.25 2.06 -17.30
N GLN A 43 -6.06 1.51 -18.48
CA GLN A 43 -7.06 1.54 -19.54
C GLN A 43 -8.11 0.44 -19.40
N TYR A 44 -7.69 -0.78 -19.04
CA TYR A 44 -8.54 -1.98 -19.13
C TYR A 44 -8.90 -2.61 -17.78
N VAL A 45 -8.16 -2.27 -16.73
CA VAL A 45 -8.44 -2.77 -15.38
C VAL A 45 -8.88 -1.60 -14.51
N PRO A 46 -10.19 -1.33 -14.42
CA PRO A 46 -10.70 -0.23 -13.60
C PRO A 46 -10.36 -0.39 -12.13
N ALA A 47 -10.25 0.74 -11.43
CA ALA A 47 -9.72 0.87 -10.07
C ALA A 47 -10.47 0.12 -8.95
N PHE A 48 -11.56 -0.59 -9.24
CA PHE A 48 -12.29 -1.32 -8.19
C PHE A 48 -11.73 -2.70 -7.86
N ASN A 49 -10.67 -3.16 -8.53
CA ASN A 49 -9.89 -4.30 -8.07
C ASN A 49 -8.57 -3.82 -7.46
N THR A 50 -8.69 -3.19 -6.30
CA THR A 50 -7.58 -2.56 -5.58
C THR A 50 -6.46 -3.54 -5.26
N ASP A 51 -6.79 -4.78 -4.90
CA ASP A 51 -5.80 -5.81 -4.55
C ASP A 51 -4.84 -6.09 -5.71
N HIS A 52 -5.37 -6.29 -6.90
CA HIS A 52 -4.54 -6.52 -8.09
C HIS A 52 -3.72 -5.28 -8.47
N MET A 53 -4.30 -4.08 -8.33
CA MET A 53 -3.59 -2.83 -8.60
C MET A 53 -2.41 -2.64 -7.64
N ILE A 54 -2.61 -2.85 -6.34
CA ILE A 54 -1.55 -2.73 -5.34
C ILE A 54 -0.46 -3.75 -5.60
N GLN A 55 -0.81 -5.01 -5.85
CA GLN A 55 0.18 -6.04 -6.15
C GLN A 55 0.98 -5.72 -7.41
N TYR A 56 0.32 -5.21 -8.44
CA TYR A 56 0.99 -4.76 -9.66
C TYR A 56 2.00 -3.64 -9.36
N PHE A 57 1.62 -2.60 -8.62
CA PHE A 57 2.51 -1.50 -8.29
C PHE A 57 3.67 -1.93 -7.39
N ILE A 58 3.46 -2.89 -6.49
CA ILE A 58 4.53 -3.50 -5.69
C ILE A 58 5.55 -4.19 -6.61
N ASN A 59 5.09 -5.02 -7.53
CA ASN A 59 5.95 -5.77 -8.45
C ASN A 59 6.72 -4.83 -9.40
N ALA A 60 6.09 -3.76 -9.84
CA ALA A 60 6.69 -2.73 -10.69
C ALA A 60 7.57 -1.72 -9.92
N LYS A 61 7.58 -1.78 -8.59
CA LYS A 61 8.26 -0.82 -7.70
C LYS A 61 7.77 0.61 -7.86
N GLU A 62 6.50 0.77 -8.19
CA GLU A 62 5.84 2.07 -8.36
C GLU A 62 5.18 2.50 -7.05
N TRP A 63 6.00 2.84 -6.06
CA TRP A 63 5.57 3.09 -4.69
C TRP A 63 4.60 4.26 -4.54
N ASN A 64 4.76 5.32 -5.32
CA ASN A 64 3.86 6.48 -5.28
C ASN A 64 2.45 6.10 -5.74
N ASN A 65 2.33 5.33 -6.81
CA ASN A 65 1.04 4.87 -7.31
C ASN A 65 0.34 3.94 -6.30
N ALA A 66 1.11 3.07 -5.64
CA ALA A 66 0.58 2.24 -4.56
C ALA A 66 0.08 3.08 -3.38
N ARG A 67 0.83 4.11 -2.95
CA ARG A 67 0.41 5.03 -1.87
C ARG A 67 -0.85 5.80 -2.23
N GLU A 68 -1.02 6.25 -3.47
CA GLU A 68 -2.24 6.95 -3.91
C GLU A 68 -3.49 6.09 -3.74
N LEU A 69 -3.40 4.79 -3.96
CA LEU A 69 -4.51 3.88 -3.68
C LEU A 69 -4.79 3.77 -2.18
N LEU A 70 -3.75 3.71 -1.36
CA LEU A 70 -3.90 3.63 0.10
C LEU A 70 -4.46 4.93 0.71
N ILE A 71 -4.20 6.09 0.12
CA ILE A 71 -4.78 7.37 0.57
C ILE A 71 -6.31 7.32 0.50
N LYS A 72 -6.86 6.64 -0.49
CA LYS A 72 -8.30 6.51 -0.70
C LYS A 72 -8.96 5.52 0.26
N GLU A 73 -8.19 4.64 0.89
CA GLU A 73 -8.71 3.71 1.90
C GLU A 73 -8.99 4.46 3.20
N GLU A 74 -10.13 4.16 3.82
CA GLU A 74 -10.50 4.76 5.10
C GLU A 74 -9.54 4.34 6.22
N MET A 75 -9.11 3.08 6.21
CA MET A 75 -8.18 2.51 7.16
C MET A 75 -7.07 1.74 6.45
N LEU A 76 -5.83 1.88 6.95
CA LEU A 76 -4.72 1.05 6.47
C LEU A 76 -4.91 -0.41 6.88
N GLY A 77 -4.79 -1.31 5.92
CA GLY A 77 -4.93 -2.75 6.12
C GLY A 77 -3.68 -3.54 5.73
N MET A 78 -3.91 -4.79 5.34
CA MET A 78 -2.87 -5.74 4.95
C MET A 78 -2.01 -5.24 3.78
N HIS A 79 -2.57 -4.50 2.84
CA HIS A 79 -1.83 -3.96 1.69
C HIS A 79 -0.68 -3.06 2.15
N ASN A 80 -0.90 -2.24 3.17
CA ASN A 80 0.17 -1.38 3.69
C ASN A 80 1.26 -2.17 4.42
N LEU A 81 0.90 -3.25 5.13
CA LEU A 81 1.89 -4.15 5.73
C LEU A 81 2.80 -4.78 4.67
N ILE A 82 2.21 -5.25 3.57
CA ILE A 82 2.95 -5.81 2.43
C ILE A 82 3.85 -4.74 1.81
N LEU A 83 3.37 -3.50 1.64
CA LEU A 83 4.16 -2.39 1.13
C LEU A 83 5.33 -2.04 2.04
N LEU A 84 5.12 -1.90 3.34
CA LEU A 84 6.18 -1.64 4.32
C LEU A 84 7.28 -2.69 4.23
N GLU A 85 6.91 -3.96 4.20
CA GLU A 85 7.89 -5.05 4.10
C GLU A 85 8.67 -4.97 2.79
N ASN A 86 7.99 -4.86 1.65
CA ASN A 86 8.65 -4.85 0.34
C ASN A 86 9.56 -3.63 0.14
N ILE A 87 9.12 -2.43 0.52
CA ILE A 87 9.90 -1.21 0.36
C ILE A 87 11.13 -1.23 1.29
N CYS A 88 10.94 -1.62 2.54
CA CYS A 88 12.01 -1.57 3.54
C CYS A 88 13.03 -2.69 3.37
N MET A 89 12.63 -3.86 2.84
CA MET A 89 13.59 -4.94 2.53
C MET A 89 14.62 -4.54 1.48
N GLN A 90 14.31 -3.57 0.63
CA GLN A 90 15.22 -3.07 -0.40
C GLN A 90 16.22 -2.01 0.13
N LYS A 91 16.16 -1.66 1.42
CA LYS A 91 17.07 -0.72 2.10
C LYS A 91 17.24 0.61 1.38
N ASN A 92 16.18 1.14 0.80
CA ASN A 92 16.24 2.40 0.07
C ASN A 92 15.60 3.56 0.87
N ALA A 93 15.82 4.79 0.38
CA ALA A 93 15.26 6.01 0.98
C ALA A 93 13.72 6.01 1.05
N GLU A 94 13.06 5.25 0.19
CA GLU A 94 11.61 5.08 0.15
C GLU A 94 11.07 4.39 1.41
N CYS A 95 11.87 3.58 2.12
CA CYS A 95 11.47 2.98 3.38
C CYS A 95 11.08 4.03 4.41
N MET A 96 11.94 5.03 4.63
CA MET A 96 11.67 6.09 5.61
C MET A 96 10.47 6.94 5.20
N ALA A 97 10.36 7.28 3.92
CA ALA A 97 9.21 8.01 3.38
C ALA A 97 7.89 7.23 3.58
N HIS A 98 7.92 5.91 3.37
CA HIS A 98 6.72 5.08 3.55
C HIS A 98 6.34 4.88 5.02
N ILE A 99 7.32 4.79 5.92
CA ILE A 99 7.07 4.79 7.37
C ILE A 99 6.38 6.11 7.77
N THR A 100 6.88 7.26 7.33
CA THR A 100 6.27 8.56 7.58
C THR A 100 4.85 8.63 7.03
N PHE A 101 4.62 8.17 5.81
CA PHE A 101 3.28 8.05 5.22
C PHE A 101 2.34 7.22 6.11
N THR A 102 2.77 6.04 6.55
CA THR A 102 1.98 5.15 7.40
C THR A 102 1.62 5.82 8.72
N LEU A 103 2.58 6.44 9.39
CA LEU A 103 2.35 7.12 10.67
C LEU A 103 1.39 8.31 10.50
N ASN A 104 1.54 9.12 9.45
CA ASN A 104 0.62 10.20 9.14
C ASN A 104 -0.81 9.70 8.93
N LYS A 105 -0.97 8.64 8.16
CA LYS A 105 -2.29 8.05 7.89
C LYS A 105 -2.94 7.54 9.17
N LEU A 106 -2.19 6.89 10.05
CA LEU A 106 -2.66 6.43 11.35
C LEU A 106 -3.12 7.58 12.25
N THR A 107 -2.42 8.71 12.26
CA THR A 107 -2.80 9.89 13.06
C THR A 107 -4.05 10.60 12.54
N THR A 108 -4.34 10.50 11.26
CA THR A 108 -5.47 11.19 10.61
C THR A 108 -6.72 10.32 10.48
N GLN A 109 -6.65 9.04 10.81
CA GLN A 109 -7.82 8.16 10.76
C GLN A 109 -8.87 8.56 11.81
N PRO A 110 -10.13 8.76 11.42
CA PRO A 110 -11.12 9.41 12.30
C PRO A 110 -11.65 8.54 13.44
N ALA A 111 -11.43 7.24 13.41
CA ALA A 111 -12.12 6.30 14.30
C ALA A 111 -11.28 5.73 15.43
N ILE A 112 -10.03 6.17 15.62
CA ILE A 112 -9.16 5.50 16.59
C ILE A 112 -9.24 6.18 17.94
N THR A 113 -10.32 5.93 18.65
CA THR A 113 -10.37 6.07 20.11
C THR A 113 -9.64 4.91 20.82
N LYS A 114 -9.41 3.83 20.11
CA LYS A 114 -8.51 2.73 20.51
C LYS A 114 -7.68 2.41 19.28
N ILE A 115 -6.36 2.26 19.42
CA ILE A 115 -5.56 1.64 18.38
C ILE A 115 -6.16 0.25 18.20
N ASP A 116 -6.87 0.05 17.09
CA ASP A 116 -7.43 -1.24 16.75
C ASP A 116 -6.31 -2.25 16.49
N SER A 117 -6.66 -3.51 16.30
CA SER A 117 -5.69 -4.56 16.03
C SER A 117 -4.85 -4.25 14.78
N VAL A 118 -5.45 -3.61 13.79
CA VAL A 118 -4.80 -3.27 12.51
C VAL A 118 -3.80 -2.13 12.68
N GLY A 119 -4.15 -1.09 13.44
CA GLY A 119 -3.23 0.00 13.78
C GLY A 119 -2.04 -0.50 14.60
N ASN A 120 -2.27 -1.40 15.54
CA ASN A 120 -1.22 -2.04 16.31
C ASN A 120 -0.28 -2.88 15.44
N GLU A 121 -0.79 -3.60 14.46
CA GLU A 121 0.02 -4.36 13.51
C GLU A 121 0.91 -3.46 12.67
N GLN A 122 0.41 -2.31 12.21
CA GLN A 122 1.21 -1.30 11.48
C GLN A 122 2.37 -0.79 12.34
N LEU A 123 2.09 -0.40 13.58
CA LEU A 123 3.11 0.09 14.52
C LEU A 123 4.14 -1.00 14.87
N TYR A 124 3.68 -2.22 15.09
CA TYR A 124 4.55 -3.36 15.36
C TYR A 124 5.49 -3.65 14.20
N GLN A 125 4.98 -3.62 12.98
CA GLN A 125 5.79 -3.82 11.78
C GLN A 125 6.84 -2.71 11.62
N ILE A 126 6.47 -1.47 11.86
CA ILE A 126 7.42 -0.33 11.84
C ILE A 126 8.52 -0.54 12.89
N GLY A 127 8.17 -0.94 14.10
CA GLY A 127 9.14 -1.25 15.16
C GLY A 127 10.10 -2.36 14.77
N LYS A 128 9.60 -3.42 14.15
CA LYS A 128 10.44 -4.51 13.61
C LYS A 128 11.40 -4.02 12.52
N ILE A 129 10.94 -3.13 11.65
CA ILE A 129 11.78 -2.55 10.59
C ILE A 129 12.91 -1.73 11.19
N TYR A 130 12.64 -0.83 12.15
CA TYR A 130 13.67 -0.08 12.84
C TYR A 130 14.72 -0.99 13.47
N HIS A 131 14.28 -2.03 14.14
CA HIS A 131 15.18 -2.98 14.79
C HIS A 131 16.03 -3.76 13.77
N LYS A 132 15.39 -4.33 12.74
CA LYS A 132 16.03 -5.17 11.73
C LYS A 132 17.05 -4.41 10.88
N LEU A 133 16.75 -3.17 10.56
CA LEU A 133 17.63 -2.32 9.75
C LEU A 133 18.62 -1.50 10.59
N GLU A 134 18.54 -1.61 11.92
CA GLU A 134 19.37 -0.83 12.86
C GLU A 134 19.27 0.68 12.61
N ILE A 135 18.08 1.15 12.25
CA ILE A 135 17.80 2.58 12.01
C ILE A 135 16.99 3.17 13.17
N LYS A 136 17.11 4.47 13.34
CA LYS A 136 16.34 5.22 14.35
C LYS A 136 15.24 6.02 13.69
N PRO A 137 14.10 6.21 14.39
CA PRO A 137 13.07 7.11 13.90
C PRO A 137 13.61 8.52 13.64
N GLU A 138 13.25 9.09 12.51
CA GLU A 138 13.51 10.51 12.23
C GLU A 138 12.70 11.41 13.17
N PRO A 139 13.10 12.69 13.40
CA PRO A 139 12.38 13.59 14.30
C PRO A 139 10.89 13.72 14.00
N GLU A 140 10.51 13.80 12.73
CA GLU A 140 9.12 13.83 12.30
C GLU A 140 8.37 12.53 12.70
N GLN A 141 9.00 11.39 12.50
CA GLN A 141 8.43 10.09 12.87
C GLN A 141 8.27 9.97 14.39
N GLN A 142 9.22 10.48 15.17
CA GLN A 142 9.14 10.50 16.65
C GLN A 142 7.93 11.30 17.12
N VAL A 143 7.67 12.46 16.52
CA VAL A 143 6.50 13.29 16.84
C VAL A 143 5.19 12.55 16.53
N LEU A 144 5.11 11.88 15.39
CA LEU A 144 3.93 11.11 14.99
C LEU A 144 3.70 9.90 15.92
N ILE A 145 4.74 9.17 16.26
CA ILE A 145 4.69 8.04 17.21
C ILE A 145 4.22 8.52 18.58
N GLN A 146 4.75 9.63 19.07
CA GLN A 146 4.33 10.21 20.35
C GLN A 146 2.86 10.64 20.33
N SER A 147 2.40 11.24 19.24
CA SER A 147 1.01 11.64 19.04
C SER A 147 0.06 10.42 19.08
N LEU A 148 0.42 9.32 18.46
CA LEU A 148 -0.34 8.06 18.51
C LEU A 148 -0.40 7.49 19.92
N TYR A 149 0.74 7.50 20.62
CA TYR A 149 0.84 7.04 22.00
C TYR A 149 -0.04 7.87 22.95
N ASP A 150 0.03 9.19 22.85
CA ASP A 150 -0.76 10.11 23.66
C ASP A 150 -2.27 9.92 23.45
N ARG A 151 -2.68 9.71 22.19
CA ARG A 151 -4.05 9.43 21.83
C ARG A 151 -4.55 8.12 22.47
N ALA A 152 -3.75 7.06 22.42
CA ALA A 152 -4.08 5.78 23.05
C ALA A 152 -4.18 5.90 24.58
N SER A 153 -3.29 6.67 25.19
CA SER A 153 -3.29 6.92 26.65
C SER A 153 -4.47 7.81 27.08
N GLY A 154 -4.82 8.83 26.30
CA GLY A 154 -5.96 9.72 26.56
C GLY A 154 -7.31 9.00 26.49
N SER A 155 -7.47 8.02 25.60
CA SER A 155 -8.68 7.19 25.54
C SER A 155 -8.82 6.23 26.71
N ALA A 156 -7.73 5.81 27.34
CA ALA A 156 -7.73 4.98 28.56
C ALA A 156 -8.15 5.75 29.80
N SER A 157 -7.85 7.06 29.88
CA SER A 157 -8.24 7.91 31.02
C SER A 157 -9.70 8.39 30.97
N ALA A 158 -10.34 8.36 29.81
CA ALA A 158 -11.76 8.73 29.66
C ALA A 158 -12.75 7.61 30.05
N THR A 159 -12.26 6.41 30.35
CA THR A 159 -13.07 5.25 30.77
C THR A 159 -13.04 4.98 32.28
N GLN A 160 -12.42 5.84 33.06
CA GLN A 160 -12.50 5.88 34.52
C GLN A 160 -13.47 6.96 34.97
#